data_8108fe4fa5a93bbc02934f66e7408ebe
#
_entry.id   8108fe4fa5a93bbc02934f66e7408ebe
#
_cell.length_a   1.000
_cell.length_b   1.000
_cell.length_c   1.000
_cell.angle_alpha   90.00
_cell.angle_beta   90.00
_cell.angle_gamma   90.00
#
_symmetry.space_group_name_H-M   'P 1'
#
loop_
_entity.id
_entity.type
_entity.pdbx_description
1 polymer ?
#
loop_
_entity_poly.entity_id
_entity_poly.type
_entity_poly.pdbx_seq_one_letter_code
_entity_poly.pdbx_strand_id
1 'polypeptide(L)' 'MDEVTMDCRQCDSVDTIEVPEQSLLAYMEAGSAFADAAFPSLSVGDRELLIQARRKRHGQFNWYLCPTCWEAM' A
#
# COMPACT_ATOMS: atom_id res chain seq x y z
N MET A 1 7.24 -13.18 6.55
CA MET A 1 6.70 -12.07 5.74
C MET A 1 5.50 -11.48 6.43
N ASP A 2 5.33 -10.18 6.29
CA ASP A 2 4.17 -9.50 6.88
C ASP A 2 3.10 -9.22 5.82
N GLU A 3 1.86 -9.20 6.26
CA GLU A 3 0.73 -8.88 5.43
C GLU A 3 0.32 -7.43 5.63
N VAL A 4 -0.02 -6.77 4.52
CA VAL A 4 -0.56 -5.41 4.54
C VAL A 4 -1.93 -5.46 3.87
N THR A 5 -2.94 -4.96 4.56
CA THR A 5 -4.33 -5.02 4.10
C THR A 5 -4.92 -3.62 4.04
N MET A 6 -5.62 -3.32 2.94
CA MET A 6 -6.34 -2.05 2.79
C MET A 6 -7.72 -2.31 2.18
N ASP A 7 -8.68 -1.52 2.62
CA ASP A 7 -10.05 -1.56 2.09
C ASP A 7 -10.17 -0.61 0.90
N CYS A 8 -10.81 -1.07 -0.17
CA CYS A 8 -11.13 -0.20 -1.29
C CYS A 8 -12.19 0.82 -0.88
N ARG A 9 -11.94 2.09 -1.17
CA ARG A 9 -12.87 3.17 -0.80
C ARG A 9 -14.14 3.18 -1.63
N GLN A 10 -14.11 2.55 -2.80
CA GLN A 10 -15.25 2.62 -3.72
C GLN A 10 -16.17 1.41 -3.63
N CYS A 11 -15.61 0.19 -3.53
CA CYS A 11 -16.41 -1.03 -3.53
C CYS A 11 -16.32 -1.84 -2.24
N ASP A 12 -15.59 -1.35 -1.25
CA ASP A 12 -15.40 -2.00 0.06
C ASP A 12 -14.72 -3.37 0.01
N SER A 13 -14.13 -3.75 -1.12
CA SER A 13 -13.34 -4.98 -1.17
C SER A 13 -12.06 -4.80 -0.38
N VAL A 14 -11.50 -5.93 0.09
CA VAL A 14 -10.29 -5.93 0.92
C VAL A 14 -9.18 -6.59 0.13
N ASP A 15 -8.06 -5.91 0.00
CA ASP A 15 -6.88 -6.44 -0.67
C ASP A 15 -5.74 -6.61 0.34
N THR A 16 -5.01 -7.71 0.20
CA THR A 16 -3.90 -8.04 1.07
C THR A 16 -2.68 -8.40 0.24
N ILE A 17 -1.52 -7.86 0.61
CA ILE A 17 -0.24 -8.23 -0.02
C ILE A 17 0.72 -8.70 1.05
N GLU A 18 1.69 -9.53 0.67
CA GLU A 18 2.75 -9.99 1.56
C GLU A 18 4.07 -9.37 1.14
N VAL A 19 4.81 -8.84 2.11
CA VAL A 19 6.11 -8.20 1.87
C VAL A 19 7.09 -8.60 2.96
N PRO A 20 8.41 -8.54 2.70
CA PRO A 20 9.40 -8.84 3.73
C PRO A 20 9.26 -7.89 4.91
N GLU A 21 9.27 -8.45 6.13
CA GLU A 21 9.06 -7.68 7.34
C GLU A 21 10.05 -6.53 7.50
N GLN A 22 11.33 -6.79 7.27
CA GLN A 22 12.36 -5.75 7.43
C GLN A 22 12.16 -4.61 6.46
N SER A 23 11.83 -4.91 5.21
CA SER A 23 11.58 -3.89 4.20
C SER A 23 10.32 -3.08 4.53
N LEU A 24 9.29 -3.76 5.05
CA LEU A 24 8.07 -3.08 5.45
C LEU A 24 8.30 -2.14 6.61
N LEU A 25 9.01 -2.57 7.64
CA LEU A 25 9.32 -1.73 8.79
C LEU A 25 10.13 -0.50 8.38
N ALA A 26 11.16 -0.70 7.56
CA ALA A 26 11.98 0.41 7.10
C ALA A 26 11.15 1.41 6.31
N TYR A 27 10.27 0.94 5.43
CA TYR A 27 9.41 1.82 4.64
C TYR A 27 8.41 2.58 5.51
N MET A 28 7.77 1.89 6.44
CA MET A 28 6.76 2.50 7.31
C MET A 28 7.35 3.54 8.26
N GLU A 29 8.59 3.34 8.71
CA GLU A 29 9.26 4.27 9.61
C GLU A 29 9.91 5.45 8.90
N ALA A 30 10.23 5.31 7.61
CA ALA A 30 10.94 6.36 6.86
C ALA A 30 10.05 7.59 6.67
N GLY A 31 10.63 8.76 6.82
CA GLY A 31 9.93 10.03 6.66
C GLY A 31 9.58 10.35 5.22
N SER A 32 10.36 9.89 4.24
CA SER A 32 10.17 10.23 2.83
C SER A 32 10.63 9.12 1.91
N ALA A 33 10.17 7.89 2.15
CA ALA A 33 10.51 6.75 1.30
C ALA A 33 9.59 6.68 0.09
N PHE A 34 10.15 6.20 -1.02
CA PHE A 34 9.38 5.92 -2.23
C PHE A 34 9.13 4.42 -2.33
N ALA A 35 7.88 4.05 -2.54
CA ALA A 35 7.49 2.64 -2.58
C ALA A 35 8.20 1.88 -3.71
N ASP A 36 8.40 2.51 -4.86
CA ASP A 36 9.08 1.88 -5.99
C ASP A 36 10.56 1.61 -5.72
N ALA A 37 11.20 2.43 -4.91
CA ALA A 37 12.59 2.19 -4.50
C ALA A 37 12.68 1.09 -3.44
N ALA A 38 11.74 1.05 -2.51
CA ALA A 38 11.73 0.06 -1.43
C ALA A 38 11.25 -1.32 -1.93
N PHE A 39 10.32 -1.34 -2.89
CA PHE A 39 9.71 -2.58 -3.38
C PHE A 39 9.64 -2.58 -4.91
N PRO A 40 10.78 -2.69 -5.59
CA PRO A 40 10.81 -2.57 -7.04
C PRO A 40 10.11 -3.72 -7.78
N SER A 41 9.91 -4.85 -7.12
CA SER A 41 9.28 -6.03 -7.74
C SER A 41 7.76 -6.02 -7.63
N LEU A 42 7.16 -5.09 -6.89
CA LEU A 42 5.72 -5.02 -6.75
C LEU A 42 5.07 -4.34 -7.96
N SER A 43 3.84 -4.73 -8.24
CA SER A 43 3.03 -4.07 -9.25
C SER A 43 2.67 -2.65 -8.81
N VAL A 44 2.21 -1.83 -9.75
CA VAL A 44 1.77 -0.47 -9.44
C VAL A 44 0.64 -0.49 -8.41
N GLY A 45 -0.32 -1.42 -8.56
CA GLY A 45 -1.43 -1.55 -7.63
C GLY A 45 -0.98 -1.91 -6.22
N ASP A 46 -0.04 -2.84 -6.10
CA ASP A 46 0.47 -3.25 -4.79
C ASP A 46 1.27 -2.14 -4.13
N ARG A 47 2.06 -1.41 -4.91
CA ARG A 47 2.78 -0.25 -4.38
C ARG A 47 1.82 0.82 -3.88
N GLU A 48 0.73 1.05 -4.61
CA GLU A 48 -0.29 2.02 -4.17
C GLU A 48 -0.93 1.59 -2.85
N LEU A 49 -1.18 0.30 -2.67
CA LEU A 49 -1.69 -0.22 -1.42
C LEU A 49 -0.75 0.12 -0.26
N LEU A 50 0.56 -0.07 -0.45
CA LEU A 50 1.56 0.26 0.56
C LEU A 50 1.62 1.75 0.85
N ILE A 51 1.54 2.59 -0.17
CA ILE A 51 1.54 4.04 0.00
C ILE A 51 0.37 4.49 0.87
N GLN A 52 -0.82 3.99 0.57
CA GLN A 52 -2.01 4.37 1.33
C GLN A 52 -1.97 3.79 2.75
N ALA A 53 -1.45 2.58 2.93
CA ALA A 53 -1.29 1.98 4.25
C ALA A 53 -0.33 2.79 5.12
N ARG A 54 0.77 3.28 4.53
CA ARG A 54 1.72 4.13 5.24
C ARG A 54 1.07 5.45 5.68
N ARG A 55 0.31 6.07 4.80
CA ARG A 55 -0.43 7.30 5.15
C ARG A 55 -1.39 7.05 6.29
N LYS A 56 -2.12 5.94 6.26
CA LYS A 56 -3.05 5.57 7.32
C LYS A 56 -2.31 5.40 8.65
N ARG A 57 -1.16 4.75 8.64
CA ARG A 57 -0.36 4.54 9.85
C ARG A 57 0.10 5.86 10.47
N HIS A 58 0.41 6.86 9.65
CA HIS A 58 0.87 8.18 10.11
C HIS A 58 -0.27 9.17 10.34
N GLY A 59 -1.51 8.71 10.32
CA GLY A 59 -2.66 9.58 10.55
C GLY A 59 -2.94 10.55 9.40
N GLN A 60 -2.38 10.29 8.22
CA GLN A 60 -2.58 11.13 7.05
C GLN A 60 -3.77 10.65 6.23
N PHE A 61 -4.28 11.53 5.38
CA PHE A 61 -5.36 11.18 4.46
C PHE A 61 -4.91 10.03 3.55
N ASN A 62 -5.76 9.02 3.42
CA ASN A 62 -5.47 7.87 2.57
C ASN A 62 -6.71 7.52 1.73
N TRP A 63 -6.46 7.07 0.51
CA TRP A 63 -7.52 6.73 -0.43
C TRP A 63 -7.06 5.58 -1.31
N TYR A 64 -7.34 4.34 -0.88
CA TYR A 64 -6.97 3.17 -1.65
C TYR A 64 -8.12 2.74 -2.55
N LEU A 65 -7.80 2.44 -3.82
CA LEU A 65 -8.72 1.84 -4.78
C LEU A 65 -8.16 0.50 -5.25
N CYS A 66 -8.99 -0.53 -5.26
CA CYS A 66 -8.57 -1.84 -5.77
C CYS A 66 -8.33 -1.76 -7.29
N PRO A 67 -7.58 -2.72 -7.89
CA PRO A 67 -7.28 -2.67 -9.33
C PRO A 67 -8.51 -2.56 -10.22
N THR A 68 -9.60 -3.24 -9.86
CA THR A 68 -10.84 -3.17 -10.63
C THR A 68 -11.42 -1.75 -10.64
N CYS A 69 -11.43 -1.07 -9.49
CA CYS A 69 -11.93 0.29 -9.41
C CYS A 69 -11.00 1.28 -10.12
N TRP A 70 -9.69 1.05 -10.06
CA TRP A 70 -8.72 1.85 -10.80
C TRP A 70 -8.98 1.80 -12.30
N GLU A 71 -9.22 0.61 -12.83
CA GLU A 71 -9.46 0.41 -14.26
C GLU A 71 -10.81 0.98 -14.72
N ALA A 72 -11.76 1.11 -13.79
CA ALA A 72 -13.09 1.63 -14.10
C ALA A 72 -13.14 3.17 -14.13
N MET A 73 -12.08 3.82 -13.73
CA MET A 73 -12.04 5.29 -13.69
C MET A 73 -11.79 5.92 -15.05
#